data_0b30e1b0ecc5127d9e9967065262c5a4
#
_entry.id   0b30e1b0ecc5127d9e9967065262c5a4
#
_cell.length_a   1.000
_cell.length_b   1.000
_cell.length_c   1.000
_cell.angle_alpha   90.00
_cell.angle_beta   90.00
_cell.angle_gamma   90.00
#
_symmetry.space_group_name_H-M   'P 1'
#
loop_
_entity.id
_entity.type
_entity.pdbx_description
1 polymer ?
#
loop_
_entity_poly.entity_id
_entity_poly.type
_entity_poly.pdbx_seq_one_letter_code
_entity_poly.pdbx_strand_id
1 'polypeptide(L)'
;MGSGVAAVVLPPIVVAVVNATSLSAAFALEAALALALGLLVFALLRNFPEDMGLKPYVSKKAEKSRSAGKPKRARMNRDVPHSFLPVLMVAMIFVGCASVGGNGYLGVLFTSEGFSTEAAAALIAASGACLMVSKLFNGVIFDTIGTRNGSVLFFLLFIGGTGLLCLSDMGSSWLATAAAVMFGLGLSLGTVGISVWSIELAPKGREVQTIRNFQICYALGGFIFMLLPGFLAEAFGTYLVSYAALFFMLIAAAVVIVGLYTACDLKAARNGEGR
;
A
#
# COMPACT_ATOMS: atom_id res chain seq x y z
N MET A 1 -3.49 6.60 -7.58
CA MET A 1 -2.73 6.61 -8.86
C MET A 1 -1.48 7.49 -8.79
N GLY A 2 -1.53 8.72 -8.30
CA GLY A 2 -0.40 9.66 -8.30
C GLY A 2 0.90 9.11 -7.71
N SER A 3 0.84 8.41 -6.58
CA SER A 3 2.03 7.79 -5.97
C SER A 3 2.69 6.71 -6.85
N GLY A 4 1.91 5.97 -7.65
CA GLY A 4 2.47 5.01 -8.60
C GLY A 4 3.15 5.69 -9.78
N VAL A 5 2.54 6.75 -10.32
CA VAL A 5 3.15 7.56 -11.39
C VAL A 5 4.46 8.19 -10.91
N ALA A 6 4.46 8.78 -9.71
CA ALA A 6 5.67 9.35 -9.11
C ALA A 6 6.78 8.29 -8.94
N ALA A 7 6.45 7.09 -8.46
CA ALA A 7 7.40 6.01 -8.30
C ALA A 7 7.98 5.47 -9.63
N VAL A 8 7.27 5.65 -10.74
CA VAL A 8 7.80 5.30 -12.08
C VAL A 8 8.71 6.39 -12.63
N VAL A 9 8.31 7.65 -12.47
CA VAL A 9 8.93 8.80 -13.16
C VAL A 9 10.10 9.38 -12.37
N LEU A 10 9.97 9.52 -11.05
CA LEU A 10 10.97 10.24 -10.25
C LEU A 10 12.30 9.50 -10.11
N PRO A 11 12.38 8.18 -9.80
CA PRO A 11 13.66 7.53 -9.56
C PRO A 11 14.65 7.63 -10.75
N PRO A 12 14.27 7.36 -12.00
CA PRO A 12 15.17 7.54 -13.14
C PRO A 12 15.64 9.00 -13.32
N ILE A 13 14.74 9.98 -13.10
CA ILE A 13 15.08 11.41 -13.22
C ILE A 13 16.06 11.79 -12.12
N VAL A 14 15.81 11.39 -10.86
CA VAL A 14 16.68 11.68 -9.72
C VAL A 14 18.08 11.13 -9.98
N VAL A 15 18.19 9.87 -10.40
CA VAL A 15 19.49 9.24 -10.74
C VAL A 15 20.20 10.01 -11.86
N ALA A 16 19.49 10.38 -12.92
CA ALA A 16 20.08 11.15 -14.03
C ALA A 16 20.60 12.51 -13.56
N VAL A 17 19.86 13.22 -12.70
CA VAL A 17 20.28 14.50 -12.13
C VAL A 17 21.48 14.34 -11.19
N VAL A 18 21.48 13.32 -10.33
CA VAL A 18 22.61 13.04 -9.44
C VAL A 18 23.88 12.77 -10.23
N ASN A 19 23.79 11.93 -11.28
CA ASN A 19 24.93 11.59 -12.12
C ASN A 19 25.44 12.80 -12.95
N ALA A 20 24.55 13.70 -13.38
CA ALA A 20 24.92 14.86 -14.17
C ALA A 20 25.43 16.04 -13.34
N THR A 21 25.01 16.16 -12.06
CA THR A 21 25.28 17.36 -11.25
C THR A 21 25.69 17.01 -9.82
N SER A 22 24.71 16.82 -8.93
CA SER A 22 24.94 16.48 -7.51
C SER A 22 23.66 16.01 -6.83
N LEU A 23 23.82 15.36 -5.67
CA LEU A 23 22.72 14.96 -4.80
C LEU A 23 21.90 16.19 -4.32
N SER A 24 22.57 17.30 -4.03
CA SER A 24 21.91 18.55 -3.61
C SER A 24 21.00 19.11 -4.71
N ALA A 25 21.41 19.01 -5.98
CA ALA A 25 20.58 19.44 -7.11
C ALA A 25 19.32 18.56 -7.29
N ALA A 26 19.44 17.25 -7.01
CA ALA A 26 18.29 16.36 -7.04
C ALA A 26 17.26 16.72 -5.96
N PHE A 27 17.69 16.97 -4.72
CA PHE A 27 16.80 17.47 -3.65
C PHE A 27 16.19 18.83 -3.98
N ALA A 28 16.97 19.75 -4.58
CA ALA A 28 16.45 21.05 -5.03
C ALA A 28 15.36 20.90 -6.10
N LEU A 29 15.54 19.96 -7.04
CA LEU A 29 14.53 19.64 -8.05
C LEU A 29 13.24 19.12 -7.41
N GLU A 30 13.34 18.15 -6.48
CA GLU A 30 12.17 17.62 -5.77
C GLU A 30 11.45 18.70 -4.97
N ALA A 31 12.19 19.55 -4.27
CA ALA A 31 11.64 20.67 -3.53
C ALA A 31 10.93 21.69 -4.46
N ALA A 32 11.52 22.00 -5.60
CA ALA A 32 10.91 22.89 -6.60
C ALA A 32 9.62 22.32 -7.18
N LEU A 33 9.61 21.02 -7.50
CA LEU A 33 8.40 20.31 -7.96
C LEU A 33 7.29 20.32 -6.89
N ALA A 34 7.64 20.02 -5.63
CA ALA A 34 6.69 20.03 -4.53
C ALA A 34 6.11 21.43 -4.29
N LEU A 35 6.95 22.48 -4.36
CA LEU A 35 6.53 23.87 -4.24
C LEU A 35 5.60 24.27 -5.38
N ALA A 36 5.97 23.97 -6.63
CA ALA A 36 5.17 24.30 -7.81
C ALA A 36 3.79 23.63 -7.75
N LEU A 37 3.74 22.33 -7.41
CA LEU A 37 2.48 21.60 -7.22
C LEU A 37 1.66 22.17 -6.06
N GLY A 38 2.31 22.49 -4.94
CA GLY A 38 1.66 23.10 -3.77
C GLY A 38 1.01 24.45 -4.10
N LEU A 39 1.72 25.32 -4.84
CA LEU A 39 1.20 26.60 -5.28
C LEU A 39 0.03 26.42 -6.26
N LEU A 40 0.12 25.48 -7.19
CA LEU A 40 -0.95 25.17 -8.14
C LEU A 40 -2.20 24.66 -7.42
N VAL A 41 -2.04 23.75 -6.45
CA VAL A 41 -3.13 23.26 -5.61
C VAL A 41 -3.75 24.41 -4.82
N PHE A 42 -2.95 25.25 -4.17
CA PHE A 42 -3.43 26.40 -3.41
C PHE A 42 -4.21 27.40 -4.29
N ALA A 43 -3.76 27.62 -5.52
CA ALA A 43 -4.42 28.54 -6.45
C ALA A 43 -5.74 27.99 -7.01
N LEU A 44 -5.80 26.68 -7.32
CA LEU A 44 -6.91 26.08 -8.05
C LEU A 44 -7.93 25.38 -7.15
N LEU A 45 -7.51 24.78 -6.02
CA LEU A 45 -8.41 24.00 -5.16
C LEU A 45 -9.26 24.93 -4.28
N ARG A 46 -10.56 24.63 -4.24
CA ARG A 46 -11.52 25.21 -3.31
C ARG A 46 -12.12 24.12 -2.44
N ASN A 47 -12.53 24.49 -1.24
CA ASN A 47 -13.05 23.52 -0.27
C ASN A 47 -14.41 22.94 -0.68
N PHE A 48 -15.24 23.74 -1.33
CA PHE A 48 -16.57 23.34 -1.75
C PHE A 48 -16.80 23.63 -3.25
N PRO A 49 -17.53 22.77 -3.96
CA PRO A 49 -17.90 22.99 -5.36
C PRO A 49 -18.66 24.30 -5.57
N GLU A 50 -19.45 24.70 -4.58
CA GLU A 50 -20.26 25.90 -4.58
C GLU A 50 -19.41 27.19 -4.67
N ASP A 51 -18.19 27.18 -4.09
CA ASP A 51 -17.24 28.30 -4.15
C ASP A 51 -16.81 28.61 -5.59
N MET A 52 -16.99 27.66 -6.51
CA MET A 52 -16.72 27.78 -7.95
C MET A 52 -17.99 27.87 -8.79
N GLY A 53 -19.17 28.03 -8.16
CA GLY A 53 -20.46 27.99 -8.86
C GLY A 53 -20.84 26.64 -9.43
N LEU A 54 -20.15 25.56 -9.03
CA LEU A 54 -20.40 24.20 -9.49
C LEU A 54 -21.34 23.46 -8.54
N LYS A 55 -22.21 22.64 -9.10
CA LYS A 55 -23.01 21.69 -8.30
C LYS A 55 -22.26 20.37 -8.18
N PRO A 56 -22.38 19.68 -7.02
CA PRO A 56 -21.81 18.33 -6.85
C PRO A 56 -22.26 17.41 -7.97
N TYR A 57 -21.30 16.71 -8.62
CA TYR A 57 -21.61 15.78 -9.70
C TYR A 57 -22.37 14.57 -9.15
N VAL A 58 -23.63 14.45 -9.54
CA VAL A 58 -24.42 13.25 -9.29
C VAL A 58 -24.51 12.44 -10.59
N SER A 59 -23.88 11.27 -10.60
CA SER A 59 -23.94 10.39 -11.76
C SER A 59 -25.40 9.99 -12.05
N LYS A 60 -25.85 10.11 -13.31
CA LYS A 60 -27.18 9.64 -13.76
C LYS A 60 -27.45 8.17 -13.38
N LYS A 61 -26.40 7.36 -13.28
CA LYS A 61 -26.48 5.97 -12.83
C LYS A 61 -26.73 5.85 -11.32
N ALA A 62 -26.22 6.80 -10.53
CA ALA A 62 -26.47 6.89 -9.08
C ALA A 62 -27.90 7.43 -8.80
N GLU A 63 -28.39 8.35 -9.61
CA GLU A 63 -29.77 8.84 -9.56
C GLU A 63 -30.79 7.74 -9.89
N LYS A 64 -30.57 6.99 -10.99
CA LYS A 64 -31.38 5.82 -11.32
C LYS A 64 -31.33 4.71 -10.27
N SER A 65 -30.19 4.50 -9.60
CA SER A 65 -30.08 3.53 -8.51
C SER A 65 -30.78 4.00 -7.23
N ARG A 66 -30.81 5.32 -6.97
CA ARG A 66 -31.56 5.91 -5.86
C ARG A 66 -33.07 5.85 -6.10
N SER A 67 -33.51 6.19 -7.30
CA SER A 67 -34.94 6.13 -7.67
C SER A 67 -35.48 4.70 -7.85
N ALA A 68 -34.61 3.74 -8.19
CA ALA A 68 -34.99 2.33 -8.35
C ALA A 68 -34.98 1.53 -7.03
N GLY A 69 -34.70 2.15 -5.88
CA GLY A 69 -34.71 1.48 -4.58
C GLY A 69 -33.70 0.33 -4.44
N LYS A 70 -32.79 0.14 -5.44
CA LYS A 70 -31.75 -0.87 -5.36
C LYS A 70 -30.64 -0.35 -4.43
N PRO A 71 -30.45 -0.94 -3.25
CA PRO A 71 -29.32 -0.60 -2.43
C PRO A 71 -28.06 -0.86 -3.27
N LYS A 72 -27.20 0.15 -3.42
CA LYS A 72 -25.78 -0.16 -3.74
C LYS A 72 -25.40 -1.28 -2.78
N ARG A 73 -24.83 -2.38 -3.30
CA ARG A 73 -24.22 -3.42 -2.46
C ARG A 73 -23.24 -2.72 -1.51
N ALA A 74 -23.77 -2.26 -0.39
CA ALA A 74 -22.96 -1.68 0.66
C ALA A 74 -22.02 -2.81 1.09
N ARG A 75 -20.72 -2.56 1.09
CA ARG A 75 -19.78 -3.52 1.63
C ARG A 75 -20.26 -3.85 3.04
N MET A 76 -20.54 -5.13 3.27
CA MET A 76 -21.19 -5.58 4.48
C MET A 76 -20.19 -5.45 5.64
N ASN A 77 -20.46 -4.52 6.54
CA ASN A 77 -19.70 -4.42 7.78
C ASN A 77 -19.95 -5.70 8.60
N ARG A 78 -18.87 -6.40 8.96
CA ARG A 78 -18.90 -7.68 9.66
C ARG A 78 -19.03 -7.55 11.18
N ASP A 79 -19.13 -6.32 11.68
CA ASP A 79 -19.32 -5.99 13.10
C ASP A 79 -18.36 -6.75 14.03
N VAL A 80 -17.07 -6.53 13.79
CA VAL A 80 -16.01 -7.21 14.56
C VAL A 80 -15.99 -6.65 15.99
N PRO A 81 -15.92 -7.52 17.00
CA PRO A 81 -15.84 -7.10 18.41
C PRO A 81 -14.66 -6.16 18.67
N HIS A 82 -14.85 -5.18 19.55
CA HIS A 82 -13.81 -4.20 19.92
C HIS A 82 -12.50 -4.82 20.39
N SER A 83 -12.56 -6.01 21.01
CA SER A 83 -11.39 -6.75 21.50
C SER A 83 -10.39 -7.12 20.39
N PHE A 84 -10.83 -7.21 19.13
CA PHE A 84 -9.94 -7.51 17.99
C PHE A 84 -9.30 -6.27 17.36
N LEU A 85 -9.76 -5.05 17.69
CA LEU A 85 -9.17 -3.82 17.14
C LEU A 85 -7.67 -3.68 17.41
N PRO A 86 -7.14 -3.92 18.64
CA PRO A 86 -5.70 -3.83 18.88
C PRO A 86 -4.88 -4.77 17.98
N VAL A 87 -5.36 -6.00 17.79
CA VAL A 87 -4.69 -6.99 16.92
C VAL A 87 -4.68 -6.53 15.47
N LEU A 88 -5.80 -5.98 14.98
CA LEU A 88 -5.86 -5.37 13.65
C LEU A 88 -4.93 -4.17 13.52
N MET A 89 -4.83 -3.33 14.56
CA MET A 89 -3.92 -2.18 14.57
C MET A 89 -2.44 -2.63 14.46
N VAL A 90 -2.05 -3.70 15.15
CA VAL A 90 -0.71 -4.30 14.99
C VAL A 90 -0.49 -4.82 13.58
N ALA A 91 -1.49 -5.48 12.99
CA ALA A 91 -1.40 -5.89 11.59
C ALA A 91 -1.22 -4.70 10.63
N MET A 92 -1.86 -3.55 10.91
CA MET A 92 -1.66 -2.33 10.12
C MET A 92 -0.24 -1.77 10.26
N ILE A 93 0.37 -1.85 11.46
CA ILE A 93 1.78 -1.49 11.67
C ILE A 93 2.66 -2.36 10.77
N PHE A 94 2.47 -3.67 10.75
CA PHE A 94 3.25 -4.59 9.92
C PHE A 94 3.10 -4.30 8.40
N VAL A 95 1.87 -4.06 7.95
CA VAL A 95 1.63 -3.64 6.56
C VAL A 95 2.31 -2.29 6.27
N GLY A 96 2.31 -1.36 7.23
CA GLY A 96 3.00 -0.07 7.12
C GLY A 96 4.51 -0.21 7.02
N CYS A 97 5.12 -1.08 7.86
CA CYS A 97 6.54 -1.41 7.78
C CYS A 97 6.92 -1.85 6.36
N ALA A 98 6.16 -2.78 5.77
CA ALA A 98 6.46 -3.30 4.46
C ALA A 98 6.17 -2.30 3.32
N SER A 99 5.02 -1.62 3.38
CA SER A 99 4.57 -0.76 2.27
C SER A 99 5.31 0.58 2.21
N VAL A 100 5.61 1.19 3.33
CA VAL A 100 6.29 2.49 3.39
C VAL A 100 7.79 2.27 3.58
N GLY A 101 8.15 1.59 4.67
CA GLY A 101 9.54 1.36 5.03
C GLY A 101 10.26 0.45 4.04
N GLY A 102 9.72 -0.73 3.74
CA GLY A 102 10.31 -1.66 2.80
C GLY A 102 10.46 -1.07 1.39
N ASN A 103 9.44 -0.35 0.91
CA ASN A 103 9.53 0.33 -0.38
C ASN A 103 10.59 1.45 -0.37
N GLY A 104 10.74 2.18 0.74
CA GLY A 104 11.71 3.26 0.88
C GLY A 104 13.17 2.77 0.83
N TYR A 105 13.44 1.55 1.31
CA TYR A 105 14.78 0.95 1.31
C TYR A 105 15.07 0.04 0.11
N LEU A 106 14.15 -0.08 -0.84
CA LEU A 106 14.31 -0.99 -1.98
C LEU A 106 15.55 -0.66 -2.82
N GLY A 107 15.84 0.64 -3.01
CA GLY A 107 17.03 1.09 -3.73
C GLY A 107 18.32 0.78 -2.99
N VAL A 108 18.33 0.97 -1.67
CA VAL A 108 19.48 0.65 -0.82
C VAL A 108 19.75 -0.86 -0.84
N LEU A 109 18.70 -1.69 -0.76
CA LEU A 109 18.84 -3.13 -0.88
C LEU A 109 19.52 -3.51 -2.20
N PHE A 110 18.98 -3.09 -3.34
CA PHE A 110 19.53 -3.50 -4.64
C PHE A 110 20.96 -3.02 -4.85
N THR A 111 21.29 -1.81 -4.41
CA THR A 111 22.66 -1.31 -4.53
C THR A 111 23.63 -2.00 -3.58
N SER A 112 23.20 -2.39 -2.36
CA SER A 112 24.03 -3.17 -1.44
C SER A 112 24.31 -4.60 -1.94
N GLU A 113 23.38 -5.17 -2.71
CA GLU A 113 23.53 -6.50 -3.32
C GLU A 113 24.22 -6.46 -4.71
N GLY A 114 24.84 -5.34 -5.04
CA GLY A 114 25.73 -5.22 -6.22
C GLY A 114 25.05 -4.82 -7.52
N PHE A 115 23.78 -4.44 -7.51
CA PHE A 115 23.13 -3.85 -8.69
C PHE A 115 23.60 -2.41 -8.89
N SER A 116 23.78 -1.99 -10.16
CA SER A 116 24.10 -0.60 -10.45
C SER A 116 22.95 0.33 -10.04
N THR A 117 23.28 1.60 -9.80
CA THR A 117 22.27 2.61 -9.41
C THR A 117 21.17 2.74 -10.46
N GLU A 118 21.50 2.61 -11.75
CA GLU A 118 20.55 2.65 -12.85
C GLU A 118 19.64 1.42 -12.85
N ALA A 119 20.20 0.23 -12.58
CA ALA A 119 19.42 -1.01 -12.47
C ALA A 119 18.49 -0.96 -11.27
N ALA A 120 18.96 -0.48 -10.12
CA ALA A 120 18.14 -0.29 -8.93
C ALA A 120 16.99 0.70 -9.20
N ALA A 121 17.27 1.83 -9.86
CA ALA A 121 16.23 2.80 -10.22
C ALA A 121 15.19 2.20 -11.18
N ALA A 122 15.62 1.39 -12.15
CA ALA A 122 14.71 0.68 -13.07
C ALA A 122 13.82 -0.34 -12.33
N LEU A 123 14.37 -1.08 -11.37
CA LEU A 123 13.60 -2.03 -10.54
C LEU A 123 12.58 -1.32 -9.64
N ILE A 124 12.94 -0.17 -9.06
CA ILE A 124 12.01 0.67 -8.29
C ILE A 124 10.88 1.19 -9.20
N ALA A 125 11.24 1.68 -10.39
CA ALA A 125 10.25 2.14 -11.37
C ALA A 125 9.30 1.02 -11.81
N ALA A 126 9.81 -0.20 -12.03
CA ALA A 126 9.00 -1.38 -12.33
C ALA A 126 8.03 -1.71 -11.18
N SER A 127 8.51 -1.68 -9.92
CA SER A 127 7.66 -1.84 -8.73
C SER A 127 6.57 -0.75 -8.67
N GLY A 128 6.91 0.51 -8.95
CA GLY A 128 5.97 1.63 -9.01
C GLY A 128 4.90 1.47 -10.10
N ALA A 129 5.29 0.98 -11.30
CA ALA A 129 4.35 0.68 -12.37
C ALA A 129 3.37 -0.41 -11.97
N CYS A 130 3.86 -1.47 -11.34
CA CYS A 130 3.04 -2.56 -10.82
C CYS A 130 2.09 -2.08 -9.72
N LEU A 131 2.53 -1.19 -8.82
CA LEU A 131 1.68 -0.54 -7.83
C LEU A 131 0.56 0.27 -8.48
N MET A 132 0.86 1.04 -9.53
CA MET A 132 -0.13 1.82 -10.26
C MET A 132 -1.21 0.92 -10.89
N VAL A 133 -0.78 -0.12 -11.60
CA VAL A 133 -1.68 -1.13 -12.20
C VAL A 133 -2.51 -1.83 -11.14
N SER A 134 -1.86 -2.28 -10.06
CA SER A 134 -2.54 -2.95 -8.95
C SER A 134 -3.63 -2.09 -8.31
N LYS A 135 -3.39 -0.79 -8.08
CA LYS A 135 -4.39 0.14 -7.55
C LYS A 135 -5.61 0.33 -8.46
N LEU A 136 -5.43 0.25 -9.78
CA LEU A 136 -6.52 0.31 -10.74
C LEU A 136 -7.46 -0.90 -10.62
N PHE A 137 -6.88 -2.08 -10.52
CA PHE A 137 -7.63 -3.33 -10.54
C PHE A 137 -8.06 -3.83 -9.16
N ASN A 138 -7.42 -3.37 -8.09
CA ASN A 138 -7.67 -3.84 -6.72
C ASN A 138 -9.16 -3.72 -6.34
N GLY A 139 -9.80 -2.57 -6.64
CA GLY A 139 -11.23 -2.39 -6.38
C GLY A 139 -12.11 -3.39 -7.13
N VAL A 140 -11.82 -3.62 -8.41
CA VAL A 140 -12.54 -4.57 -9.25
C VAL A 140 -12.34 -6.00 -8.73
N ILE A 141 -11.13 -6.37 -8.37
CA ILE A 141 -10.79 -7.68 -7.80
C ILE A 141 -11.55 -7.90 -6.49
N PHE A 142 -11.55 -6.93 -5.57
CA PHE A 142 -12.29 -7.03 -4.33
C PHE A 142 -13.80 -7.13 -4.53
N ASP A 143 -14.35 -6.46 -5.56
CA ASP A 143 -15.77 -6.49 -5.88
C ASP A 143 -16.18 -7.80 -6.58
N THR A 144 -15.26 -8.44 -7.32
CA THR A 144 -15.56 -9.68 -8.10
C THR A 144 -15.36 -10.95 -7.29
N ILE A 145 -14.19 -11.12 -6.66
CA ILE A 145 -13.85 -12.35 -5.91
C ILE A 145 -14.06 -12.22 -4.40
N GLY A 146 -14.49 -11.03 -3.94
CA GLY A 146 -14.71 -10.70 -2.53
C GLY A 146 -13.44 -10.23 -1.83
N THR A 147 -13.60 -9.43 -0.77
CA THR A 147 -12.49 -8.79 -0.07
C THR A 147 -11.54 -9.79 0.59
N ARG A 148 -12.08 -10.89 1.15
CA ARG A 148 -11.26 -11.96 1.74
C ARG A 148 -10.31 -12.57 0.71
N ASN A 149 -10.83 -13.07 -0.42
CA ASN A 149 -10.03 -13.75 -1.44
C ASN A 149 -9.08 -12.78 -2.14
N GLY A 150 -9.53 -11.54 -2.39
CA GLY A 150 -8.68 -10.47 -2.91
C GLY A 150 -7.54 -10.14 -1.96
N SER A 151 -7.79 -10.08 -0.65
CA SER A 151 -6.73 -9.87 0.36
C SER A 151 -5.73 -11.02 0.34
N VAL A 152 -6.18 -12.29 0.27
CA VAL A 152 -5.29 -13.45 0.13
C VAL A 152 -4.40 -13.32 -1.09
N LEU A 153 -4.96 -13.01 -2.27
CA LEU A 153 -4.21 -12.85 -3.52
C LEU A 153 -3.10 -11.79 -3.38
N PHE A 154 -3.46 -10.60 -2.89
CA PHE A 154 -2.48 -9.52 -2.76
C PHE A 154 -1.46 -9.76 -1.65
N PHE A 155 -1.84 -10.43 -0.54
CA PHE A 155 -0.86 -10.86 0.46
C PHE A 155 0.11 -11.90 -0.10
N LEU A 156 -0.36 -12.87 -0.89
CA LEU A 156 0.52 -13.84 -1.53
C LEU A 156 1.54 -13.17 -2.46
N LEU A 157 1.09 -12.17 -3.25
CA LEU A 157 2.00 -11.38 -4.10
C LEU A 157 3.00 -10.59 -3.25
N PHE A 158 2.54 -9.95 -2.16
CA PHE A 158 3.39 -9.12 -1.32
C PHE A 158 4.42 -9.96 -0.54
N ILE A 159 3.97 -11.04 0.08
CA ILE A 159 4.83 -12.00 0.81
C ILE A 159 5.81 -12.67 -0.16
N GLY A 160 5.31 -13.12 -1.31
CA GLY A 160 6.15 -13.72 -2.34
C GLY A 160 7.21 -12.77 -2.88
N GLY A 161 6.82 -11.52 -3.19
CA GLY A 161 7.77 -10.48 -3.61
C GLY A 161 8.81 -10.18 -2.53
N THR A 162 8.39 -10.04 -1.27
CA THR A 162 9.30 -9.80 -0.14
C THR A 162 10.23 -10.99 0.09
N GLY A 163 9.72 -12.23 -0.05
CA GLY A 163 10.54 -13.44 0.02
C GLY A 163 11.59 -13.52 -1.07
N LEU A 164 11.23 -13.13 -2.31
CA LEU A 164 12.20 -13.06 -3.41
C LEU A 164 13.25 -11.95 -3.19
N LEU A 165 12.87 -10.83 -2.54
CA LEU A 165 13.84 -9.78 -2.16
C LEU A 165 14.88 -10.31 -1.17
N CYS A 166 14.53 -11.25 -0.29
CA CYS A 166 15.49 -11.90 0.60
C CYS A 166 16.55 -12.74 -0.12
N LEU A 167 16.36 -13.02 -1.43
CA LEU A 167 17.28 -13.77 -2.27
C LEU A 167 18.03 -12.87 -3.26
N SER A 168 18.04 -11.55 -3.04
CA SER A 168 18.67 -10.55 -3.93
C SER A 168 20.19 -10.71 -4.00
N ASP A 169 20.83 -11.29 -2.97
CA ASP A 169 22.25 -11.62 -2.89
C ASP A 169 22.72 -12.62 -3.97
N MET A 170 21.80 -13.34 -4.58
CA MET A 170 22.13 -14.25 -5.69
C MET A 170 22.51 -13.53 -7.00
N GLY A 171 22.40 -12.20 -7.05
CA GLY A 171 22.83 -11.36 -8.19
C GLY A 171 22.04 -11.56 -9.48
N SER A 172 20.93 -12.30 -9.44
CA SER A 172 20.13 -12.60 -10.63
C SER A 172 19.18 -11.44 -10.97
N SER A 173 19.41 -10.77 -12.10
CA SER A 173 18.54 -9.70 -12.59
C SER A 173 17.07 -10.15 -12.81
N TRP A 174 16.88 -11.40 -13.23
CA TRP A 174 15.55 -11.99 -13.39
C TRP A 174 14.81 -12.13 -12.05
N LEU A 175 15.52 -12.63 -11.04
CA LEU A 175 14.97 -12.77 -9.68
C LEU A 175 14.60 -11.42 -9.09
N ALA A 176 15.50 -10.42 -9.20
CA ALA A 176 15.28 -9.06 -8.74
C ALA A 176 14.07 -8.41 -9.45
N THR A 177 13.90 -8.63 -10.75
CA THR A 177 12.76 -8.13 -11.51
C THR A 177 11.46 -8.80 -11.05
N ALA A 178 11.44 -10.12 -10.90
CA ALA A 178 10.29 -10.84 -10.40
C ALA A 178 9.90 -10.38 -8.98
N ALA A 179 10.90 -10.18 -8.11
CA ALA A 179 10.71 -9.65 -6.77
C ALA A 179 10.09 -8.25 -6.79
N ALA A 180 10.64 -7.32 -7.59
CA ALA A 180 10.15 -5.96 -7.73
C ALA A 180 8.70 -5.91 -8.25
N VAL A 181 8.36 -6.74 -9.24
CA VAL A 181 7.01 -6.85 -9.80
C VAL A 181 6.02 -7.36 -8.75
N MET A 182 6.32 -8.49 -8.11
CA MET A 182 5.41 -9.08 -7.11
C MET A 182 5.25 -8.17 -5.89
N PHE A 183 6.35 -7.59 -5.41
CA PHE A 183 6.34 -6.62 -4.31
C PHE A 183 5.48 -5.41 -4.67
N GLY A 184 5.69 -4.82 -5.85
CA GLY A 184 4.93 -3.67 -6.35
C GLY A 184 3.43 -3.94 -6.45
N LEU A 185 3.01 -5.12 -6.94
CA LEU A 185 1.60 -5.52 -6.97
C LEU A 185 1.01 -5.60 -5.55
N GLY A 186 1.78 -6.15 -4.59
CA GLY A 186 1.36 -6.27 -3.20
C GLY A 186 1.24 -4.95 -2.45
N LEU A 187 2.04 -3.93 -2.80
CA LEU A 187 2.03 -2.61 -2.17
C LEU A 187 0.65 -1.93 -2.14
N SER A 188 -0.25 -2.29 -3.04
CA SER A 188 -1.60 -1.74 -3.09
C SER A 188 -2.43 -2.06 -1.83
N LEU A 189 -2.09 -3.11 -1.08
CA LEU A 189 -2.72 -3.42 0.21
C LEU A 189 -2.56 -2.30 1.23
N GLY A 190 -1.40 -1.65 1.27
CA GLY A 190 -1.12 -0.55 2.18
C GLY A 190 -1.98 0.71 1.95
N THR A 191 -2.69 0.79 0.84
CA THR A 191 -3.56 1.95 0.54
C THR A 191 -5.02 1.54 0.33
N VAL A 192 -5.28 0.67 -0.63
CA VAL A 192 -6.65 0.24 -0.97
C VAL A 192 -7.15 -0.79 0.06
N GLY A 193 -6.33 -1.75 0.45
CA GLY A 193 -6.68 -2.79 1.43
C GLY A 193 -7.09 -2.19 2.76
N ILE A 194 -6.28 -1.29 3.33
CA ILE A 194 -6.56 -0.64 4.62
C ILE A 194 -7.91 0.08 4.60
N SER A 195 -8.23 0.81 3.52
CA SER A 195 -9.49 1.53 3.40
C SER A 195 -10.69 0.59 3.38
N VAL A 196 -10.55 -0.58 2.76
CA VAL A 196 -11.62 -1.58 2.69
C VAL A 196 -11.76 -2.31 4.02
N TRP A 197 -10.66 -2.76 4.61
CA TRP A 197 -10.65 -3.46 5.89
C TRP A 197 -11.20 -2.60 7.01
N SER A 198 -10.90 -1.29 7.00
CA SER A 198 -11.41 -0.35 8.01
C SER A 198 -12.92 -0.13 7.96
N ILE A 199 -13.57 -0.42 6.81
CA ILE A 199 -15.02 -0.35 6.68
C ILE A 199 -15.66 -1.71 7.04
N GLU A 200 -15.10 -2.80 6.51
CA GLU A 200 -15.69 -4.13 6.65
C GLU A 200 -15.44 -4.77 8.02
N LEU A 201 -14.27 -4.50 8.64
CA LEU A 201 -13.87 -5.07 9.93
C LEU A 201 -14.03 -4.08 11.09
N ALA A 202 -14.67 -2.93 10.87
CA ALA A 202 -14.97 -2.00 11.94
C ALA A 202 -16.13 -2.50 12.82
N PRO A 203 -16.15 -2.15 14.12
CA PRO A 203 -17.36 -2.18 14.90
C PRO A 203 -18.41 -1.23 14.32
N LYS A 204 -19.68 -1.61 14.33
CA LYS A 204 -20.78 -0.79 13.77
C LYS A 204 -20.79 0.63 14.34
N GLY A 205 -20.90 1.62 13.46
CA GLY A 205 -20.94 3.05 13.83
C GLY A 205 -19.58 3.66 14.18
N ARG A 206 -18.48 2.91 14.07
CA ARG A 206 -17.11 3.40 14.33
C ARG A 206 -16.18 3.32 13.13
N GLU A 207 -16.73 3.21 11.92
CA GLU A 207 -15.97 3.04 10.68
C GLU A 207 -14.96 4.20 10.49
N VAL A 208 -15.38 5.44 10.68
CA VAL A 208 -14.51 6.62 10.53
C VAL A 208 -13.37 6.62 11.55
N GLN A 209 -13.66 6.24 12.82
CA GLN A 209 -12.64 6.13 13.84
C GLN A 209 -11.65 5.00 13.52
N THR A 210 -12.14 3.88 13.02
CA THR A 210 -11.31 2.72 12.63
C THR A 210 -10.40 3.07 11.45
N ILE A 211 -10.90 3.76 10.42
CA ILE A 211 -10.08 4.26 9.29
C ILE A 211 -8.94 5.12 9.83
N ARG A 212 -9.23 6.09 10.67
CA ARG A 212 -8.22 6.97 11.25
C ARG A 212 -7.17 6.19 12.03
N ASN A 213 -7.59 5.29 12.91
CA ASN A 213 -6.68 4.51 13.73
C ASN A 213 -5.79 3.59 12.88
N PHE A 214 -6.35 2.94 11.86
CA PHE A 214 -5.60 2.09 10.94
C PHE A 214 -4.56 2.89 10.15
N GLN A 215 -4.92 4.10 9.69
CA GLN A 215 -3.98 4.97 8.97
C GLN A 215 -2.85 5.46 9.88
N ILE A 216 -3.14 5.77 11.14
CA ILE A 216 -2.11 6.15 12.13
C ILE A 216 -1.15 4.97 12.37
N CYS A 217 -1.67 3.77 12.60
CA CYS A 217 -0.86 2.57 12.82
C CYS A 217 -0.01 2.23 11.59
N TYR A 218 -0.58 2.35 10.39
CA TYR A 218 0.15 2.17 9.14
C TYR A 218 1.30 3.18 8.99
N ALA A 219 1.05 4.46 9.27
CA ALA A 219 2.08 5.49 9.21
C ALA A 219 3.18 5.26 10.25
N LEU A 220 2.81 4.87 11.49
CA LEU A 220 3.76 4.50 12.54
C LEU A 220 4.64 3.32 12.12
N GLY A 221 4.06 2.29 11.50
CA GLY A 221 4.83 1.17 10.96
C GLY A 221 5.87 1.61 9.94
N GLY A 222 5.47 2.45 8.99
CA GLY A 222 6.38 3.04 8.01
C GLY A 222 7.50 3.84 8.66
N PHE A 223 7.18 4.67 9.63
CA PHE A 223 8.17 5.46 10.37
C PHE A 223 9.16 4.59 11.13
N ILE A 224 8.68 3.59 11.88
CA ILE A 224 9.54 2.66 12.65
C ILE A 224 10.49 1.94 11.70
N PHE A 225 9.98 1.44 10.59
CA PHE A 225 10.82 0.69 9.65
C PHE A 225 11.80 1.56 8.86
N MET A 226 11.57 2.86 8.73
CA MET A 226 12.56 3.78 8.16
C MET A 226 13.84 3.92 9.00
N LEU A 227 13.76 3.62 10.29
CA LEU A 227 14.91 3.66 11.20
C LEU A 227 15.60 2.30 11.33
N LEU A 228 14.86 1.21 11.24
CA LEU A 228 15.29 -0.13 11.59
C LEU A 228 16.34 -0.76 10.64
N PRO A 229 16.25 -0.64 9.30
CA PRO A 229 17.16 -1.33 8.39
C PRO A 229 18.62 -0.95 8.54
N GLY A 230 18.91 0.33 8.88
CA GLY A 230 20.28 0.77 9.14
C GLY A 230 20.90 0.05 10.33
N PHE A 231 20.17 -0.03 11.45
CA PHE A 231 20.63 -0.74 12.65
C PHE A 231 20.78 -2.25 12.42
N LEU A 232 19.86 -2.85 11.67
CA LEU A 232 19.94 -4.27 11.34
C LEU A 232 21.12 -4.56 10.41
N ALA A 233 21.36 -3.70 9.41
CA ALA A 233 22.48 -3.84 8.50
C ALA A 233 23.83 -3.67 9.23
N GLU A 234 23.92 -2.76 10.21
CA GLU A 234 25.11 -2.59 11.04
C GLU A 234 25.36 -3.84 11.91
N ALA A 235 24.31 -4.42 12.49
CA ALA A 235 24.40 -5.58 13.37
C ALA A 235 24.69 -6.89 12.61
N PHE A 236 24.11 -7.09 11.42
CA PHE A 236 24.14 -8.35 10.66
C PHE A 236 24.94 -8.28 9.37
N GLY A 237 25.44 -7.11 8.97
CA GLY A 237 26.26 -6.92 7.77
C GLY A 237 25.46 -6.90 6.45
N THR A 238 24.14 -7.00 6.50
CA THR A 238 23.29 -7.02 5.29
C THR A 238 21.90 -6.43 5.52
N TYR A 239 21.33 -5.81 4.49
CA TYR A 239 19.95 -5.33 4.48
C TYR A 239 18.91 -6.45 4.27
N LEU A 240 19.33 -7.64 3.83
CA LEU A 240 18.44 -8.80 3.63
C LEU A 240 17.67 -9.19 4.90
N VAL A 241 18.30 -9.07 6.07
CA VAL A 241 17.68 -9.34 7.37
C VAL A 241 16.42 -8.47 7.59
N SER A 242 16.48 -7.23 7.13
CA SER A 242 15.33 -6.32 7.22
C SER A 242 14.15 -6.82 6.38
N TYR A 243 14.41 -7.32 5.17
CA TYR A 243 13.36 -7.90 4.33
C TYR A 243 12.87 -9.27 4.83
N ALA A 244 13.74 -10.05 5.46
CA ALA A 244 13.32 -11.26 6.18
C ALA A 244 12.36 -10.93 7.34
N ALA A 245 12.63 -9.87 8.11
CA ALA A 245 11.71 -9.39 9.13
C ALA A 245 10.36 -8.96 8.53
N LEU A 246 10.36 -8.20 7.42
CA LEU A 246 9.14 -7.82 6.71
C LEU A 246 8.34 -9.03 6.20
N PHE A 247 9.02 -10.04 5.71
CA PHE A 247 8.40 -11.28 5.25
C PHE A 247 7.56 -11.94 6.37
N PHE A 248 8.12 -12.08 7.57
CA PHE A 248 7.41 -12.64 8.72
C PHE A 248 6.30 -11.70 9.23
N MET A 249 6.54 -10.38 9.24
CA MET A 249 5.52 -9.38 9.61
C MET A 249 4.32 -9.44 8.66
N LEU A 250 4.55 -9.58 7.35
CA LEU A 250 3.47 -9.72 6.36
C LEU A 250 2.69 -11.01 6.51
N ILE A 251 3.36 -12.13 6.81
CA ILE A 251 2.69 -13.40 7.12
C ILE A 251 1.79 -13.22 8.36
N ALA A 252 2.29 -12.61 9.42
CA ALA A 252 1.50 -12.36 10.62
C ALA A 252 0.29 -11.46 10.33
N ALA A 253 0.47 -10.38 9.56
CA ALA A 253 -0.63 -9.52 9.15
C ALA A 253 -1.67 -10.26 8.29
N ALA A 254 -1.22 -11.09 7.35
CA ALA A 254 -2.10 -11.92 6.52
C ALA A 254 -2.93 -12.89 7.35
N VAL A 255 -2.29 -13.60 8.30
CA VAL A 255 -2.97 -14.54 9.22
C VAL A 255 -4.04 -13.82 10.04
N VAL A 256 -3.74 -12.64 10.59
CA VAL A 256 -4.71 -11.87 11.38
C VAL A 256 -5.89 -11.42 10.51
N ILE A 257 -5.62 -10.78 9.37
CA ILE A 257 -6.68 -10.19 8.53
C ILE A 257 -7.52 -11.28 7.86
N VAL A 258 -6.89 -12.26 7.20
CA VAL A 258 -7.61 -13.34 6.51
C VAL A 258 -8.27 -14.28 7.51
N GLY A 259 -7.62 -14.54 8.64
CA GLY A 259 -8.19 -15.35 9.72
C GLY A 259 -9.48 -14.74 10.29
N LEU A 260 -9.49 -13.41 10.49
CA LEU A 260 -10.67 -12.71 10.98
C LEU A 260 -11.82 -12.73 9.96
N TYR A 261 -11.53 -12.53 8.66
CA TYR A 261 -12.52 -12.72 7.60
C TYR A 261 -13.12 -14.13 7.62
N THR A 262 -12.26 -15.14 7.77
CA THR A 262 -12.69 -16.54 7.81
C THR A 262 -13.57 -16.82 9.03
N ALA A 263 -13.19 -16.30 10.20
CA ALA A 263 -13.98 -16.46 11.42
C ALA A 263 -15.36 -15.80 11.30
N CYS A 264 -15.43 -14.61 10.71
CA CYS A 264 -16.71 -13.92 10.47
C CYS A 264 -17.58 -14.69 9.48
N ASP A 265 -17.01 -15.23 8.39
CA ASP A 265 -17.74 -16.01 7.39
C ASP A 265 -18.30 -17.30 8.01
N LEU A 266 -17.52 -18.00 8.83
CA LEU A 266 -17.96 -19.20 9.55
C LEU A 266 -19.09 -18.90 10.55
N LYS A 267 -19.00 -17.77 11.26
CA LYS A 267 -20.06 -17.34 12.18
C LYS A 267 -21.35 -17.03 11.44
N ALA A 268 -21.30 -16.32 10.31
CA ALA A 268 -22.46 -16.03 9.48
C ALA A 268 -23.12 -17.30 8.93
N ALA A 269 -22.32 -18.28 8.49
CA ALA A 269 -22.80 -19.56 8.01
C ALA A 269 -23.51 -20.36 9.12
N ARG A 270 -23.02 -20.31 10.36
CA ARG A 270 -23.63 -20.99 11.52
C ARG A 270 -24.96 -20.36 11.93
N ASN A 271 -25.10 -19.05 11.79
CA ASN A 271 -26.33 -18.32 12.16
C ASN A 271 -27.41 -18.37 11.05
N GLY A 272 -27.17 -19.04 9.93
CA GLY A 272 -28.12 -19.11 8.82
C GLY A 272 -28.25 -17.81 8.01
N GLU A 273 -27.41 -16.81 8.27
CA GLU A 273 -27.41 -15.51 7.60
C GLU A 273 -26.56 -15.51 6.28
N GLY A 274 -26.07 -16.69 5.91
CA GLY A 274 -25.24 -16.85 4.74
C GLY A 274 -26.08 -16.97 3.45
N ARG A 275 -26.41 -15.88 2.83
CA ARG A 275 -26.41 -15.63 1.35
C ARG A 275 -27.15 -14.36 0.96
#